data_b11a110246221ff9ea932eefcd169513
#
_entry.id   b11a110246221ff9ea932eefcd169513
#
_cell.length_a   1.000
_cell.length_b   1.000
_cell.length_c   1.000
_cell.angle_alpha   90.00
_cell.angle_beta   90.00
_cell.angle_gamma   90.00
#
_symmetry.space_group_name_H-M   'P 1'
#
loop_
_entity.id
_entity.type
_entity.pdbx_description
1 polymer ?
#
loop_
_entity_poly.entity_id
_entity_poly.type
_entity_poly.pdbx_seq_one_letter_code
_entity_poly.pdbx_strand_id
1 'polypeptide(L)'
;MGIKEYEKYSIYANDWQVKKGTPIHVKSAIYYNKLLQHYGISSKHENITSGDKIRYFYTMTPNKFGLNSLGFKYDLPEEFRQDFKIDYEKMFEKIVFSVIDRFYVNAGWKSFKPGEALNTDLFDFFKVEVAN
;
A
#
# COMPACT_ATOMS: atom_id res chain seq x y z
N MET A 1 7.44 -8.34 1.92
CA MET A 1 8.35 -7.70 0.95
C MET A 1 9.43 -6.94 1.70
N GLY A 2 10.70 -7.17 1.33
CA GLY A 2 11.82 -6.49 1.99
C GLY A 2 12.00 -5.06 1.50
N ILE A 3 12.29 -4.15 2.43
CA ILE A 3 12.57 -2.75 2.12
C ILE A 3 14.00 -2.63 1.63
N LYS A 4 14.17 -2.04 0.46
CA LYS A 4 15.49 -1.73 -0.11
C LYS A 4 15.58 -0.22 -0.32
N GLU A 5 16.77 0.30 -0.10
CA GLU A 5 17.07 1.71 -0.35
C GLU A 5 16.18 2.69 0.43
N TYR A 6 15.73 2.28 1.63
CA TYR A 6 14.90 3.15 2.47
C TYR A 6 15.57 4.53 2.67
N GLU A 7 16.85 4.53 2.98
CA GLU A 7 17.62 5.75 3.24
C GLU A 7 17.62 6.68 2.03
N LYS A 8 17.73 6.11 0.85
CA LYS A 8 17.76 6.89 -0.40
C LYS A 8 16.48 7.70 -0.60
N TYR A 9 15.33 7.09 -0.27
CA TYR A 9 14.05 7.75 -0.47
C TYR A 9 13.62 8.58 0.73
N SER A 10 13.99 8.18 1.95
CA SER A 10 13.63 8.89 3.17
C SER A 10 14.32 10.25 3.29
N ILE A 11 15.51 10.40 2.72
CA ILE A 11 16.23 11.69 2.69
C ILE A 11 15.39 12.78 2.01
N TYR A 12 14.62 12.40 1.01
CA TYR A 12 13.79 13.33 0.24
C TYR A 12 12.38 13.48 0.79
N ALA A 13 12.07 12.75 1.85
CA ALA A 13 10.75 12.84 2.46
C ALA A 13 10.67 14.10 3.31
N ASN A 14 9.77 15.01 2.93
CA ASN A 14 9.52 16.24 3.65
C ASN A 14 8.04 16.26 4.04
N ASP A 15 7.77 16.42 5.33
CA ASP A 15 6.42 16.31 5.89
C ASP A 15 5.78 14.98 5.49
N TRP A 16 4.68 15.01 4.73
CA TRP A 16 3.99 13.82 4.26
C TRP A 16 4.25 13.56 2.77
N GLN A 17 5.21 14.24 2.18
CA GLN A 17 5.57 14.06 0.78
C GLN A 17 6.83 13.21 0.66
N VAL A 18 6.86 12.34 -0.33
CA VAL A 18 8.02 11.51 -0.64
C VAL A 18 8.48 11.79 -2.06
N LYS A 19 9.71 11.42 -2.36
CA LYS A 19 10.28 11.60 -3.69
C LYS A 19 9.41 10.89 -4.73
N LYS A 20 9.20 11.55 -5.87
CA LYS A 20 8.50 10.94 -7.00
C LYS A 20 9.24 9.68 -7.46
N GLY A 21 8.48 8.61 -7.71
CA GLY A 21 9.05 7.33 -8.10
C GLY A 21 9.42 6.41 -6.92
N THR A 22 9.14 6.83 -5.68
CA THR A 22 9.33 5.97 -4.52
C THR A 22 8.43 4.74 -4.63
N PRO A 23 8.99 3.52 -4.52
CA PRO A 23 8.17 2.31 -4.53
C PRO A 23 7.13 2.33 -3.40
N ILE A 24 5.96 1.75 -3.65
CA ILE A 24 4.83 1.83 -2.72
C ILE A 24 5.17 1.24 -1.33
N HIS A 25 5.92 0.16 -1.27
CA HIS A 25 6.30 -0.44 0.00
C HIS A 25 7.26 0.44 0.80
N VAL A 26 8.20 1.12 0.13
CA VAL A 26 9.12 2.06 0.77
C VAL A 26 8.37 3.30 1.25
N LYS A 27 7.49 3.83 0.42
CA LYS A 27 6.63 4.96 0.77
C LYS A 27 5.78 4.64 2.00
N SER A 28 5.19 3.46 2.04
CA SER A 28 4.37 3.00 3.17
C SER A 28 5.18 2.89 4.46
N ALA A 29 6.43 2.44 4.37
CA ALA A 29 7.35 2.38 5.51
C ALA A 29 7.73 3.77 6.03
N ILE A 30 7.98 4.71 5.14
CA ILE A 30 8.28 6.09 5.49
C ILE A 30 7.10 6.71 6.24
N TYR A 31 5.89 6.51 5.76
CA TYR A 31 4.68 7.00 6.42
C TYR A 31 4.51 6.39 7.81
N TYR A 32 4.75 5.09 7.95
CA TYR A 32 4.69 4.42 9.25
C TYR A 32 5.62 5.08 10.26
N ASN A 33 6.88 5.28 9.90
CA ASN A 33 7.86 5.88 10.78
C ASN A 33 7.50 7.33 11.15
N LYS A 34 7.00 8.09 10.21
CA LYS A 34 6.56 9.46 10.45
C LYS A 34 5.34 9.51 11.38
N LEU A 35 4.41 8.59 11.23
CA LEU A 35 3.24 8.50 12.09
C LEU A 35 3.64 8.11 13.51
N LEU A 36 4.61 7.23 13.70
CA LEU A 36 5.12 6.91 15.03
C LEU A 36 5.62 8.16 15.75
N GLN A 37 6.32 9.03 15.03
CA GLN A 37 6.79 10.30 15.58
C GLN A 37 5.64 11.25 15.87
N HIS A 38 4.70 11.35 14.94
CA HIS A 38 3.56 12.26 15.07
C HIS A 38 2.69 11.92 16.29
N TYR A 39 2.43 10.64 16.50
CA TYR A 39 1.63 10.18 17.66
C TYR A 39 2.45 10.07 18.95
N GLY A 40 3.76 10.28 18.88
CA GLY A 40 4.62 10.21 20.06
C GLY A 40 4.78 8.81 20.63
N ILE A 41 4.68 7.78 19.79
CA ILE A 41 4.74 6.37 20.22
C ILE A 41 5.98 5.64 19.71
N SER A 42 7.00 6.39 19.26
CA SER A 42 8.25 5.80 18.77
C SER A 42 8.98 4.95 19.81
N SER A 43 8.72 5.20 21.10
CA SER A 43 9.29 4.40 22.19
C SER A 43 8.63 3.05 22.36
N LYS A 44 7.40 2.88 21.86
CA LYS A 44 6.62 1.65 21.98
C LYS A 44 6.72 0.74 20.77
N HIS A 45 7.08 1.29 19.61
CA HIS A 45 7.12 0.57 18.35
C HIS A 45 8.43 0.85 17.64
N GLU A 46 9.05 -0.21 17.11
CA GLU A 46 10.27 -0.07 16.33
C GLU A 46 10.02 0.61 15.00
N ASN A 47 10.94 1.46 14.59
CA ASN A 47 10.95 2.01 13.25
C ASN A 47 11.23 0.91 12.23
N ILE A 48 10.68 1.09 11.04
CA ILE A 48 11.01 0.26 9.89
C ILE A 48 12.33 0.78 9.31
N THR A 49 13.26 -0.13 9.05
CA THR A 49 14.57 0.19 8.49
C THR A 49 14.84 -0.63 7.23
N SER A 50 15.89 -0.26 6.52
CA SER A 50 16.33 -0.99 5.33
C SER A 50 16.56 -2.47 5.65
N GLY A 51 16.07 -3.35 4.78
CA GLY A 51 16.17 -4.79 4.96
C GLY A 51 15.00 -5.42 5.69
N ASP A 52 14.19 -4.64 6.38
CA ASP A 52 13.01 -5.17 7.07
C ASP A 52 11.95 -5.66 6.08
N LYS A 53 11.29 -6.72 6.45
CA LYS A 53 10.11 -7.20 5.73
C LYS A 53 8.88 -6.52 6.31
N ILE A 54 8.05 -5.97 5.45
CA ILE A 54 6.83 -5.27 5.87
C ILE A 54 5.62 -5.76 5.09
N ARG A 55 4.47 -5.44 5.65
CA ARG A 55 3.18 -5.52 4.98
C ARG A 55 2.69 -4.09 4.77
N TYR A 56 1.93 -3.87 3.71
CA TYR A 56 1.32 -2.57 3.48
C TYR A 56 -0.09 -2.74 2.92
N PHE A 57 -0.88 -1.68 3.05
CA PHE A 57 -2.24 -1.65 2.52
C PHE A 57 -2.53 -0.26 1.98
N TYR A 58 -3.53 -0.19 1.10
CA TYR A 58 -4.05 1.09 0.63
C TYR A 58 -5.05 1.62 1.63
N THR A 59 -4.95 2.91 1.93
CA THR A 59 -5.83 3.59 2.87
C THR A 59 -6.98 4.27 2.15
N MET A 60 -8.14 4.29 2.78
CA MET A 60 -9.26 5.07 2.27
C MET A 60 -8.92 6.55 2.27
N THR A 61 -9.30 7.23 1.21
CA THR A 61 -9.10 8.68 1.04
C THR A 61 -10.45 9.36 0.81
N PRO A 62 -10.61 10.60 1.28
CA PRO A 62 -9.62 11.40 2.02
C PRO A 62 -9.43 10.89 3.45
N ASN A 63 -8.27 11.18 4.03
CA ASN A 63 -8.00 10.95 5.45
C ASN A 63 -7.20 12.12 6.03
N LYS A 64 -7.01 12.10 7.35
CA LYS A 64 -6.41 13.21 8.09
C LYS A 64 -5.07 13.70 7.52
N PHE A 65 -4.25 12.78 6.99
CA PHE A 65 -2.91 13.09 6.50
C PHE A 65 -2.77 13.05 4.98
N GLY A 66 -3.84 12.71 4.27
CA GLY A 66 -3.79 12.61 2.81
C GLY A 66 -2.93 11.45 2.31
N LEU A 67 -2.75 10.40 3.10
CA LEU A 67 -1.94 9.25 2.73
C LEU A 67 -2.76 8.20 2.00
N ASN A 68 -2.22 7.67 0.92
CA ASN A 68 -2.89 6.64 0.11
C ASN A 68 -2.42 5.21 0.43
N SER A 69 -1.41 5.06 1.29
CA SER A 69 -0.91 3.76 1.71
C SER A 69 -0.25 3.86 3.08
N LEU A 70 -0.16 2.73 3.76
CA LEU A 70 0.48 2.65 5.07
C LEU A 70 1.08 1.26 5.24
N GLY A 71 2.29 1.19 5.78
CA GLY A 71 2.97 -0.06 6.07
C GLY A 71 3.05 -0.35 7.56
N PHE A 72 3.39 -1.58 7.90
CA PHE A 72 3.68 -1.97 9.27
C PHE A 72 4.57 -3.22 9.28
N LYS A 73 5.29 -3.41 10.38
CA LYS A 73 6.26 -4.50 10.51
C LYS A 73 5.64 -5.73 11.17
N TYR A 74 5.03 -5.56 12.31
CA TYR A 74 4.37 -6.63 13.08
C TYR A 74 2.87 -6.39 13.16
N ASP A 75 2.48 -5.38 13.92
CA ASP A 75 1.09 -5.00 14.11
C ASP A 75 0.90 -3.53 13.80
N LEU A 76 -0.30 -3.19 13.35
CA LEU A 76 -0.67 -1.81 13.15
C LEU A 76 -1.01 -1.19 14.51
N PRO A 77 -0.32 -0.11 14.94
CA PRO A 77 -0.64 0.56 16.20
C PRO A 77 -2.12 0.97 16.28
N GLU A 78 -2.70 0.83 17.46
CA GLU A 78 -4.10 1.19 17.71
C GLU A 78 -4.39 2.65 17.33
N GLU A 79 -3.45 3.54 17.59
CA GLU A 79 -3.57 4.97 17.29
C GLU A 79 -3.78 5.22 15.80
N PHE A 80 -3.19 4.37 14.95
CA PHE A 80 -3.36 4.50 13.50
C PHE A 80 -4.73 4.03 13.04
N ARG A 81 -5.29 3.02 13.70
CA ARG A 81 -6.59 2.44 13.32
C ARG A 81 -7.74 3.43 13.41
N GLN A 82 -7.60 4.45 14.25
CA GLN A 82 -8.61 5.50 14.40
C GLN A 82 -8.67 6.43 13.21
N ASP A 83 -7.51 6.71 12.60
CA ASP A 83 -7.38 7.69 11.52
C ASP A 83 -7.29 7.08 10.14
N PHE A 84 -7.01 5.77 10.03
CA PHE A 84 -6.82 5.09 8.76
C PHE A 84 -7.69 3.84 8.66
N LYS A 85 -8.38 3.72 7.55
CA LYS A 85 -9.17 2.53 7.21
C LYS A 85 -8.58 1.89 5.96
N ILE A 86 -8.64 0.57 5.90
CA ILE A 86 -8.18 -0.18 4.73
C ILE A 86 -9.15 0.03 3.57
N ASP A 87 -8.62 0.40 2.42
CA ASP A 87 -9.38 0.45 1.18
C ASP A 87 -9.38 -0.95 0.55
N TYR A 88 -10.30 -1.79 0.98
CA TYR A 88 -10.41 -3.17 0.52
C TYR A 88 -10.71 -3.25 -0.97
N GLU A 89 -11.49 -2.32 -1.48
CA GLU A 89 -11.83 -2.27 -2.90
C GLU A 89 -10.60 -2.06 -3.77
N LYS A 90 -9.79 -1.09 -3.40
CA LYS A 90 -8.55 -0.78 -4.11
C LYS A 90 -7.54 -1.92 -4.01
N MET A 91 -7.42 -2.56 -2.85
CA MET A 91 -6.55 -3.72 -2.67
C MET A 91 -7.00 -4.88 -3.54
N PHE A 92 -8.30 -5.13 -3.58
CA PHE A 92 -8.88 -6.17 -4.42
C PHE A 92 -8.61 -5.91 -5.91
N GLU A 93 -8.85 -4.69 -6.37
CA GLU A 93 -8.58 -4.28 -7.75
C GLU A 93 -7.11 -4.51 -8.14
N LYS A 94 -6.19 -4.15 -7.25
CA LYS A 94 -4.75 -4.33 -7.50
C LYS A 94 -4.37 -5.81 -7.59
N ILE A 95 -4.93 -6.65 -6.74
CA ILE A 95 -4.67 -8.10 -6.76
C ILE A 95 -5.23 -8.72 -8.03
N VAL A 96 -6.49 -8.45 -8.35
CA VAL A 96 -7.16 -8.99 -9.55
C VAL A 96 -6.45 -8.54 -10.82
N PHE A 97 -6.14 -7.26 -10.89
CA PHE A 97 -5.42 -6.70 -12.03
C PHE A 97 -4.06 -7.40 -12.23
N SER A 98 -3.31 -7.58 -11.16
CA SER A 98 -2.00 -8.23 -11.21
C SER A 98 -2.10 -9.68 -11.71
N VAL A 99 -3.11 -10.42 -11.26
CA VAL A 99 -3.33 -11.81 -11.69
C VAL A 99 -3.71 -11.85 -13.17
N ILE A 100 -4.63 -11.00 -13.60
CA ILE A 100 -5.09 -10.95 -14.99
C ILE A 100 -3.96 -10.53 -15.92
N ASP A 101 -3.18 -9.52 -15.55
CA ASP A 101 -2.06 -9.05 -16.35
C ASP A 101 -1.05 -10.18 -16.58
N ARG A 102 -0.70 -10.93 -15.53
CA ARG A 102 0.20 -12.08 -15.66
C ARG A 102 -0.36 -13.16 -16.58
N PHE A 103 -1.67 -13.39 -16.50
CA PHE A 103 -2.34 -14.35 -17.37
C PHE A 103 -2.24 -13.92 -18.84
N TYR A 104 -2.49 -12.65 -19.15
CA TYR A 104 -2.39 -12.12 -20.51
C TYR A 104 -0.95 -12.21 -21.04
N VAL A 105 0.03 -11.85 -20.24
CA VAL A 105 1.44 -11.92 -20.63
C VAL A 105 1.85 -13.38 -20.91
N ASN A 106 1.48 -14.32 -20.07
CA ASN A 106 1.81 -15.73 -20.22
C ASN A 106 1.12 -16.35 -21.45
N ALA A 107 -0.04 -15.84 -21.84
CA ALA A 107 -0.76 -16.29 -23.03
C ALA A 107 -0.23 -15.64 -24.31
N GLY A 108 0.77 -14.76 -24.22
CA GLY A 108 1.33 -14.05 -25.37
C GLY A 108 0.48 -12.88 -25.85
N TRP A 109 -0.46 -12.44 -25.03
CA TRP A 109 -1.32 -11.30 -25.33
C TRP A 109 -0.70 -10.01 -24.80
N LYS A 110 -1.24 -8.86 -25.29
CA LYS A 110 -0.80 -7.56 -24.76
C LYS A 110 -1.18 -7.43 -23.30
N SER A 111 -0.32 -6.75 -22.53
CA SER A 111 -0.62 -6.45 -21.14
C SER A 111 -1.99 -5.80 -20.98
N PHE A 112 -2.72 -6.25 -19.98
CA PHE A 112 -4.01 -5.69 -19.63
C PHE A 112 -3.84 -4.26 -19.09
N LYS A 113 -4.64 -3.31 -19.63
CA LYS A 113 -4.60 -1.92 -19.16
C LYS A 113 -5.84 -1.62 -18.31
N PRO A 114 -5.68 -0.92 -17.17
CA PRO A 114 -6.84 -0.46 -16.41
C PRO A 114 -7.68 0.46 -17.29
N GLY A 115 -8.98 0.24 -17.39
CA GLY A 115 -9.88 1.02 -18.24
C GLY A 115 -10.17 0.41 -19.58
N GLU A 116 -9.42 -0.59 -20.04
CA GLU A 116 -9.88 -1.50 -21.08
C GLU A 116 -10.72 -2.54 -20.39
N ALA A 117 -11.99 -2.33 -20.38
CA ALA A 117 -13.07 -3.18 -19.90
C ALA A 117 -12.64 -4.52 -19.31
N LEU A 118 -12.12 -4.54 -18.10
CA LEU A 118 -12.61 -5.57 -17.23
C LEU A 118 -14.10 -5.31 -17.18
N ASN A 119 -14.79 -6.18 -17.81
CA ASN A 119 -16.22 -6.19 -17.76
C ASN A 119 -16.61 -6.00 -16.29
N THR A 120 -17.41 -5.00 -16.00
CA THR A 120 -17.91 -4.73 -14.66
C THR A 120 -18.48 -6.01 -14.04
N ASP A 121 -19.05 -6.89 -14.86
CA ASP A 121 -19.59 -8.18 -14.44
C ASP A 121 -18.53 -9.12 -13.89
N LEU A 122 -17.32 -9.11 -14.45
CA LEU A 122 -16.22 -9.93 -13.96
C LEU A 122 -15.74 -9.45 -12.59
N PHE A 123 -15.65 -8.14 -12.38
CA PHE A 123 -15.34 -7.56 -11.08
C PHE A 123 -16.38 -7.91 -10.03
N ASP A 124 -17.66 -7.81 -10.37
CA ASP A 124 -18.75 -8.17 -9.48
C ASP A 124 -18.70 -9.64 -9.11
N PHE A 125 -18.41 -10.50 -10.08
CA PHE A 125 -18.23 -11.93 -9.85
C PHE A 125 -17.11 -12.20 -8.83
N PHE A 126 -15.95 -11.61 -9.02
CA PHE A 126 -14.82 -11.77 -8.09
C PHE A 126 -15.14 -11.23 -6.71
N LYS A 127 -15.84 -10.11 -6.60
CA LYS A 127 -16.26 -9.55 -5.30
C LYS A 127 -17.17 -10.52 -4.56
N VAL A 128 -18.10 -11.17 -5.24
CA VAL A 128 -19.01 -12.17 -4.64
C VAL A 128 -18.21 -13.37 -4.13
N GLU A 129 -17.28 -13.88 -4.92
CA GLU A 129 -16.46 -15.03 -4.53
C GLU A 129 -15.55 -14.71 -3.33
N VAL A 130 -15.01 -13.52 -3.26
CA VAL A 130 -14.11 -13.10 -2.16
C VAL A 130 -14.91 -12.74 -0.89
N ALA A 131 -16.12 -12.21 -1.03
CA ALA A 131 -16.97 -11.81 0.10
C ALA A 131 -17.65 -13.02 0.79
N ASN A 132 -17.74 -14.15 0.11
CA ASN A 132 -18.26 -15.37 0.67
C ASN A 132 -17.14 -16.23 1.24
#